data_ea74b38c6c6794e945861c6eb44abbcd
#
_entry.id   ea74b38c6c6794e945861c6eb44abbcd
#
_cell.length_a   1.000
_cell.length_b   1.000
_cell.length_c   1.000
_cell.angle_alpha   90.00
_cell.angle_beta   90.00
_cell.angle_gamma   90.00
#
_symmetry.space_group_name_H-M   'P 1'
#
loop_
_entity.id
_entity.type
_entity.pdbx_description
1 polymer ?
#
loop_
_entity_poly.entity_id
_entity_poly.type
_entity_poly.pdbx_seq_one_letter_code
_entity_poly.pdbx_strand_id
1 'polypeptide(L)'
;MKKVGFISLGCPKNLVDSEVMMGHLKQNGYQITADAADADTVVVNTCGFIDSAKKESIDTILEAAQLKTNGQAKRLIVAGCLVERYRDELKAEIPEVDAFIGTNQINDILAVADPKVNTRSLPVVPIGNQSATYLYDESTPRVLATPSHYAFVKIAEGCDRPCAFCFIPQMRGHFRSRRFGSIIAEAHQLAEEGVKELILVAQDSSRYGEDLGKQDALARLLRELSHVDGIEWVRVMYTYPTHISDAFLDVLAAEPKAVKYLDMPLQHASQNVLKLMKRGGNRQSLEQLIERVRRRVPGIAVRTTFISGFPGETEDDFEELMSFIKSVEFDRVGVFTYSDEEGTPAFDLSDKIQHRTATRRRNALMKEQAKISRRKNKARVGDVVRVLFEGESNESELLWQGRMETQAPDIDGCVLINDVPEGIVPAVGDLVNVKITEGHEYDLIGHISSHG
;
A
#
# COMPACT_ATOMS: atom_id res chain seq x y z
N MET A 1 27.50 18.25 8.52
CA MET A 1 26.84 16.93 8.57
C MET A 1 26.36 16.67 7.15
N LYS A 2 26.55 15.46 6.61
CA LYS A 2 26.10 15.17 5.24
C LYS A 2 24.58 15.06 5.23
N LYS A 3 23.92 15.75 4.32
CA LYS A 3 22.46 15.73 4.16
C LYS A 3 22.05 14.68 3.12
N VAL A 4 21.01 13.91 3.42
CA VAL A 4 20.43 12.92 2.50
C VAL A 4 18.94 13.21 2.32
N GLY A 5 18.53 13.38 1.07
CA GLY A 5 17.14 13.52 0.66
C GLY A 5 16.60 12.20 0.10
N PHE A 6 15.35 11.86 0.40
CA PHE A 6 14.68 10.69 -0.11
C PHE A 6 13.48 11.05 -0.97
N ILE A 7 13.36 10.38 -2.10
CA ILE A 7 12.15 10.39 -2.94
C ILE A 7 11.65 8.94 -2.98
N SER A 8 10.52 8.66 -2.32
CA SER A 8 9.96 7.31 -2.21
C SER A 8 8.75 7.17 -3.12
N LEU A 9 8.82 6.25 -4.08
CA LEU A 9 7.78 5.97 -5.04
C LEU A 9 7.13 4.61 -4.78
N GLY A 10 5.93 4.42 -5.30
CA GLY A 10 5.22 3.16 -5.34
C GLY A 10 4.41 2.87 -4.07
N CYS A 11 4.57 1.70 -3.48
CA CYS A 11 3.66 1.16 -2.48
C CYS A 11 4.16 1.32 -1.02
N PRO A 12 3.28 1.14 0.00
CA PRO A 12 3.68 1.20 1.41
C PRO A 12 4.84 0.28 1.80
N LYS A 13 5.00 -0.90 1.15
CA LYS A 13 6.15 -1.78 1.42
C LYS A 13 7.47 -1.13 1.01
N ASN A 14 7.45 -0.40 -0.10
CA ASN A 14 8.61 0.36 -0.59
C ASN A 14 8.91 1.57 0.30
N LEU A 15 7.86 2.22 0.83
CA LEU A 15 8.02 3.31 1.80
C LEU A 15 8.71 2.82 3.08
N VAL A 16 8.30 1.68 3.64
CA VAL A 16 8.96 1.07 4.81
C VAL A 16 10.45 0.78 4.52
N ASP A 17 10.79 0.33 3.30
CA ASP A 17 12.20 0.14 2.92
C ASP A 17 12.97 1.47 2.94
N SER A 18 12.36 2.58 2.49
CA SER A 18 12.95 3.92 2.60
C SER A 18 13.16 4.36 4.04
N GLU A 19 12.18 4.14 4.90
CA GLU A 19 12.22 4.49 6.32
C GLU A 19 13.33 3.74 7.07
N VAL A 20 13.56 2.48 6.72
CA VAL A 20 14.69 1.69 7.23
C VAL A 20 16.02 2.25 6.72
N MET A 21 16.14 2.57 5.43
CA MET A 21 17.35 3.20 4.89
C MET A 21 17.65 4.54 5.56
N MET A 22 16.63 5.37 5.79
CA MET A 22 16.75 6.63 6.53
C MET A 22 17.21 6.40 7.98
N GLY A 23 16.68 5.36 8.65
CA GLY A 23 17.06 4.98 10.00
C GLY A 23 18.56 4.64 10.09
N HIS A 24 19.05 3.78 9.21
CA HIS A 24 20.47 3.41 9.14
C HIS A 24 21.36 4.64 8.92
N LEU A 25 20.99 5.52 8.00
CA LEU A 25 21.76 6.75 7.73
C LEU A 25 21.77 7.68 8.94
N LYS A 26 20.61 7.93 9.58
CA LYS A 26 20.49 8.80 10.76
C LYS A 26 21.34 8.31 11.93
N GLN A 27 21.33 7.01 12.22
CA GLN A 27 22.19 6.42 13.26
C GLN A 27 23.69 6.57 12.98
N ASN A 28 24.08 6.69 11.71
CA ASN A 28 25.47 6.86 11.30
C ASN A 28 25.84 8.32 11.00
N GLY A 29 25.08 9.27 11.57
CA GLY A 29 25.43 10.70 11.57
C GLY A 29 25.08 11.46 10.30
N TYR A 30 24.20 10.91 9.43
CA TYR A 30 23.63 11.66 8.33
C TYR A 30 22.39 12.44 8.81
N GLN A 31 22.15 13.60 8.24
CA GLN A 31 20.94 14.36 8.42
C GLN A 31 19.96 14.05 7.30
N ILE A 32 18.77 13.59 7.64
CA ILE A 32 17.68 13.41 6.67
C ILE A 32 17.03 14.78 6.43
N THR A 33 16.88 15.17 5.17
CA THR A 33 16.17 16.39 4.74
C THR A 33 14.91 16.04 3.94
N ALA A 34 13.87 16.84 4.13
CA ALA A 34 12.63 16.70 3.36
C ALA A 34 12.79 17.22 1.92
N ASP A 35 13.65 18.22 1.72
CA ASP A 35 13.92 18.78 0.40
C ASP A 35 15.16 18.10 -0.23
N ALA A 36 14.95 17.38 -1.32
CA ALA A 36 16.02 16.74 -2.07
C ALA A 36 16.99 17.75 -2.70
N ALA A 37 16.55 18.98 -2.97
CA ALA A 37 17.40 20.03 -3.53
C ALA A 37 18.49 20.50 -2.55
N ASP A 38 18.23 20.38 -1.24
CA ASP A 38 19.18 20.71 -0.15
C ASP A 38 20.14 19.56 0.21
N ALA A 39 20.04 18.42 -0.47
CA ALA A 39 20.77 17.21 -0.11
C ALA A 39 22.14 17.12 -0.75
N ASP A 40 23.15 16.61 -0.02
CA ASP A 40 24.43 16.17 -0.60
C ASP A 40 24.31 14.83 -1.34
N THR A 41 23.37 13.99 -0.92
CA THR A 41 23.06 12.69 -1.52
C THR A 41 21.54 12.58 -1.69
N VAL A 42 21.09 12.20 -2.88
CA VAL A 42 19.68 11.92 -3.17
C VAL A 42 19.49 10.43 -3.35
N VAL A 43 18.50 9.87 -2.70
CA VAL A 43 18.08 8.47 -2.82
C VAL A 43 16.69 8.44 -3.44
N VAL A 44 16.56 7.81 -4.62
CA VAL A 44 15.27 7.57 -5.26
C VAL A 44 14.90 6.10 -5.09
N ASN A 45 13.91 5.81 -4.24
CA ASN A 45 13.40 4.46 -4.04
C ASN A 45 12.23 4.22 -5.00
N THR A 46 12.41 3.30 -5.95
CA THR A 46 11.64 3.18 -7.19
C THR A 46 10.66 2.03 -7.18
N CYS A 47 9.60 2.14 -7.98
CA CYS A 47 8.64 1.08 -8.29
C CYS A 47 8.90 0.52 -9.70
N GLY A 48 8.91 -0.81 -9.83
CA GLY A 48 9.09 -1.52 -11.11
C GLY A 48 7.93 -2.46 -11.47
N PHE A 49 6.72 -2.21 -10.91
CA PHE A 49 5.64 -3.19 -10.96
C PHE A 49 4.82 -3.13 -12.25
N ILE A 50 4.43 -1.94 -12.70
CA ILE A 50 3.64 -1.71 -13.92
C ILE A 50 4.24 -0.56 -14.74
N ASP A 51 3.93 -0.48 -16.04
CA ASP A 51 4.52 0.50 -16.95
C ASP A 51 4.42 1.95 -16.47
N SER A 52 3.27 2.36 -15.94
CA SER A 52 3.10 3.73 -15.44
C SER A 52 4.03 4.04 -14.27
N ALA A 53 4.21 3.08 -13.34
CA ALA A 53 5.11 3.24 -12.19
C ALA A 53 6.60 3.16 -12.60
N LYS A 54 6.92 2.37 -13.63
CA LYS A 54 8.28 2.34 -14.22
C LYS A 54 8.60 3.70 -14.84
N LYS A 55 7.67 4.25 -15.62
CA LYS A 55 7.83 5.58 -16.22
C LYS A 55 8.01 6.66 -15.17
N GLU A 56 7.13 6.74 -14.17
CA GLU A 56 7.26 7.65 -13.04
C GLU A 56 8.63 7.54 -12.37
N SER A 57 9.10 6.31 -12.13
CA SER A 57 10.40 6.06 -11.52
C SER A 57 11.55 6.56 -12.39
N ILE A 58 11.51 6.32 -13.69
CA ILE A 58 12.54 6.80 -14.63
C ILE A 58 12.54 8.33 -14.71
N ASP A 59 11.36 8.94 -14.88
CA ASP A 59 11.20 10.40 -14.93
C ASP A 59 11.78 11.04 -13.65
N THR A 60 11.45 10.49 -12.47
CA THR A 60 11.97 10.95 -11.17
C THR A 60 13.49 10.78 -11.04
N ILE A 61 14.05 9.67 -11.54
CA ILE A 61 15.52 9.48 -11.54
C ILE A 61 16.19 10.56 -12.40
N LEU A 62 15.65 10.86 -13.57
CA LEU A 62 16.18 11.88 -14.47
C LEU A 62 16.07 13.30 -13.87
N GLU A 63 14.98 13.60 -13.19
CA GLU A 63 14.82 14.85 -12.42
C GLU A 63 15.84 14.93 -11.29
N ALA A 64 16.03 13.86 -10.52
CA ALA A 64 17.03 13.80 -9.45
C ALA A 64 18.46 13.94 -9.99
N ALA A 65 18.76 13.43 -11.20
CA ALA A 65 20.03 13.61 -11.86
C ALA A 65 20.32 15.10 -12.16
N GLN A 66 19.30 15.93 -12.42
CA GLN A 66 19.47 17.38 -12.59
C GLN A 66 19.95 18.04 -11.29
N LEU A 67 19.54 17.56 -10.11
CA LEU A 67 20.02 18.06 -8.82
C LEU A 67 21.52 17.81 -8.63
N LYS A 68 22.08 16.77 -9.28
CA LYS A 68 23.51 16.50 -9.29
C LYS A 68 24.26 17.36 -10.31
N THR A 69 23.67 17.64 -11.47
CA THR A 69 24.30 18.42 -12.54
C THR A 69 24.27 19.94 -12.26
N ASN A 70 23.13 20.43 -11.78
CA ASN A 70 22.83 21.85 -11.63
C ASN A 70 22.62 22.28 -10.16
N GLY A 71 22.61 21.34 -9.21
CA GLY A 71 22.31 21.56 -7.80
C GLY A 71 23.46 21.27 -6.85
N GLN A 72 23.12 20.98 -5.58
CA GLN A 72 24.08 20.70 -4.52
C GLN A 72 24.42 19.21 -4.38
N ALA A 73 23.60 18.32 -4.93
CA ALA A 73 23.76 16.88 -4.79
C ALA A 73 25.06 16.41 -5.47
N LYS A 74 25.85 15.66 -4.71
CA LYS A 74 27.11 15.06 -5.16
C LYS A 74 26.96 13.59 -5.49
N ARG A 75 25.86 12.98 -5.07
CA ARG A 75 25.61 11.55 -5.21
C ARG A 75 24.14 11.28 -5.44
N LEU A 76 23.86 10.41 -6.42
CA LEU A 76 22.52 9.88 -6.73
C LEU A 76 22.52 8.38 -6.54
N ILE A 77 21.64 7.88 -5.69
CA ILE A 77 21.44 6.46 -5.40
C ILE A 77 20.04 6.09 -5.86
N VAL A 78 19.92 5.02 -6.63
CA VAL A 78 18.61 4.48 -7.03
C VAL A 78 18.39 3.14 -6.32
N ALA A 79 17.24 3.00 -5.68
CA ALA A 79 16.88 1.81 -4.90
C ALA A 79 15.54 1.22 -5.35
N GLY A 80 15.23 0.00 -4.90
CA GLY A 80 13.89 -0.57 -4.95
C GLY A 80 13.62 -1.52 -6.10
N CYS A 81 12.32 -1.67 -6.41
CA CYS A 81 11.83 -2.72 -7.32
C CYS A 81 12.28 -2.55 -8.78
N LEU A 82 12.43 -1.29 -9.26
CA LEU A 82 12.92 -1.05 -10.61
C LEU A 82 14.37 -1.52 -10.76
N VAL A 83 15.21 -1.25 -9.75
CA VAL A 83 16.60 -1.72 -9.71
C VAL A 83 16.68 -3.24 -9.69
N GLU A 84 15.82 -3.89 -8.93
CA GLU A 84 15.78 -5.36 -8.87
C GLU A 84 15.49 -5.98 -10.24
N ARG A 85 14.71 -5.28 -11.07
CA ARG A 85 14.24 -5.78 -12.36
C ARG A 85 15.13 -5.39 -13.54
N TYR A 86 15.70 -4.17 -13.53
CA TYR A 86 16.36 -3.55 -14.70
C TYR A 86 17.70 -2.90 -14.36
N ARG A 87 18.45 -3.49 -13.42
CA ARG A 87 19.72 -2.91 -12.92
C ARG A 87 20.73 -2.64 -14.02
N ASP A 88 20.94 -3.60 -14.91
CA ASP A 88 21.98 -3.51 -15.94
C ASP A 88 21.62 -2.50 -17.01
N GLU A 89 20.34 -2.44 -17.39
CA GLU A 89 19.80 -1.44 -18.31
C GLU A 89 19.88 -0.03 -17.70
N LEU A 90 19.45 0.14 -16.46
CA LEU A 90 19.53 1.42 -15.76
C LEU A 90 20.99 1.91 -15.66
N LYS A 91 21.93 0.99 -15.40
CA LYS A 91 23.36 1.31 -15.30
C LYS A 91 23.96 1.73 -16.65
N ALA A 92 23.47 1.15 -17.75
CA ALA A 92 23.91 1.47 -19.10
C ALA A 92 23.32 2.81 -19.59
N GLU A 93 22.04 3.04 -19.30
CA GLU A 93 21.27 4.15 -19.87
C GLU A 93 21.32 5.45 -19.03
N ILE A 94 21.58 5.33 -17.70
CA ILE A 94 21.62 6.49 -16.79
C ILE A 94 22.95 6.53 -16.03
N PRO A 95 24.04 6.99 -16.70
CA PRO A 95 25.38 7.03 -16.11
C PRO A 95 25.53 8.02 -14.95
N GLU A 96 24.59 8.93 -14.75
CA GLU A 96 24.54 9.89 -13.65
C GLU A 96 24.30 9.22 -12.29
N VAL A 97 23.73 8.00 -12.27
CA VAL A 97 23.49 7.24 -11.05
C VAL A 97 24.80 6.65 -10.52
N ASP A 98 25.13 6.96 -9.28
CA ASP A 98 26.36 6.51 -8.64
C ASP A 98 26.26 5.11 -8.01
N ALA A 99 25.05 4.71 -7.58
CA ALA A 99 24.84 3.41 -6.95
C ALA A 99 23.41 2.89 -7.13
N PHE A 100 23.28 1.56 -7.11
CA PHE A 100 22.01 0.85 -7.23
C PHE A 100 21.84 -0.12 -6.06
N ILE A 101 20.66 -0.09 -5.41
CA ILE A 101 20.28 -0.95 -4.27
C ILE A 101 19.04 -1.76 -4.63
N GLY A 102 19.14 -3.08 -4.70
CA GLY A 102 17.98 -3.97 -4.86
C GLY A 102 17.16 -4.09 -3.58
N THR A 103 15.98 -4.71 -3.69
CA THR A 103 15.03 -4.89 -2.57
C THR A 103 15.57 -5.72 -1.41
N ASN A 104 16.57 -6.56 -1.65
CA ASN A 104 17.24 -7.37 -0.64
C ASN A 104 18.56 -6.76 -0.14
N GLN A 105 18.91 -5.57 -0.58
CA GLN A 105 20.17 -4.88 -0.29
C GLN A 105 19.97 -3.60 0.53
N ILE A 106 18.85 -3.46 1.23
CA ILE A 106 18.48 -2.24 1.98
C ILE A 106 19.56 -1.85 3.02
N ASN A 107 20.21 -2.84 3.65
CA ASN A 107 21.27 -2.63 4.63
C ASN A 107 22.57 -2.07 3.99
N ASP A 108 22.75 -2.20 2.68
CA ASP A 108 23.95 -1.70 1.98
C ASP A 108 23.91 -0.17 1.82
N ILE A 109 22.84 0.50 2.21
CA ILE A 109 22.67 1.96 2.06
C ILE A 109 23.85 2.74 2.64
N LEU A 110 24.40 2.32 3.78
CA LEU A 110 25.56 2.97 4.41
C LEU A 110 26.81 2.87 3.55
N ALA A 111 27.04 1.68 2.97
CA ALA A 111 28.19 1.44 2.10
C ALA A 111 28.10 2.31 0.82
N VAL A 112 26.91 2.41 0.24
CA VAL A 112 26.72 3.17 -1.00
C VAL A 112 26.57 4.69 -0.78
N ALA A 113 26.18 5.13 0.40
CA ALA A 113 26.09 6.56 0.72
C ALA A 113 27.47 7.22 0.96
N ASP A 114 28.51 6.44 1.28
CA ASP A 114 29.85 6.98 1.43
C ASP A 114 30.49 7.21 0.03
N PRO A 115 30.83 8.46 -0.33
CA PRO A 115 31.44 8.77 -1.64
C PRO A 115 32.85 8.18 -1.82
N LYS A 116 33.47 7.70 -0.75
CA LYS A 116 34.79 7.03 -0.84
C LYS A 116 34.70 5.59 -1.32
N VAL A 117 33.52 4.97 -1.24
CA VAL A 117 33.28 3.61 -1.69
C VAL A 117 32.98 3.60 -3.18
N ASN A 118 33.81 2.88 -3.95
CA ASN A 118 33.53 2.63 -5.37
C ASN A 118 32.40 1.59 -5.49
N THR A 119 31.18 2.07 -5.65
CA THR A 119 29.96 1.23 -5.66
C THR A 119 29.72 0.50 -6.97
N ARG A 120 30.48 0.83 -8.04
CA ARG A 120 30.41 0.09 -9.31
C ARG A 120 30.85 -1.38 -9.19
N SER A 121 31.52 -1.72 -8.08
CA SER A 121 32.03 -3.06 -7.79
C SER A 121 31.30 -3.81 -6.68
N LEU A 122 30.19 -3.28 -6.13
CA LEU A 122 29.39 -4.05 -5.16
C LEU A 122 28.81 -5.31 -5.84
N PRO A 123 28.84 -6.46 -5.14
CA PRO A 123 28.33 -7.69 -5.72
C PRO A 123 26.85 -7.54 -6.07
N VAL A 124 26.52 -7.84 -7.30
CA VAL A 124 25.14 -7.91 -7.76
C VAL A 124 24.52 -9.18 -7.17
N VAL A 125 23.50 -9.05 -6.34
CA VAL A 125 22.67 -10.20 -5.99
C VAL A 125 21.85 -10.53 -7.24
N PRO A 126 21.96 -11.75 -7.81
CA PRO A 126 21.26 -12.09 -9.04
C PRO A 126 19.75 -11.93 -8.89
N ILE A 127 19.11 -11.34 -9.90
CA ILE A 127 17.65 -11.23 -10.01
C ILE A 127 17.03 -12.63 -9.99
N GLY A 128 15.93 -12.80 -9.27
CA GLY A 128 15.24 -14.10 -9.17
C GLY A 128 15.93 -15.10 -8.24
N ASN A 129 16.88 -14.65 -7.44
CA ASN A 129 17.53 -15.54 -6.49
C ASN A 129 16.54 -15.93 -5.38
N GLN A 130 16.24 -17.22 -5.28
CA GLN A 130 15.41 -17.83 -4.22
C GLN A 130 15.98 -17.57 -2.79
N SER A 131 17.13 -16.94 -2.69
CA SER A 131 17.85 -16.60 -1.44
C SER A 131 17.54 -15.18 -0.92
N ALA A 132 16.48 -14.52 -1.39
CA ALA A 132 16.01 -13.28 -0.79
C ALA A 132 15.68 -13.51 0.70
N THR A 133 16.54 -13.05 1.60
CA THR A 133 16.43 -13.31 3.06
C THR A 133 16.18 -12.04 3.86
N TYR A 134 16.33 -10.86 3.25
CA TYR A 134 16.17 -9.62 3.98
C TYR A 134 14.74 -9.45 4.49
N LEU A 135 14.63 -9.23 5.78
CA LEU A 135 13.42 -8.86 6.48
C LEU A 135 13.84 -8.10 7.75
N TYR A 136 13.37 -6.87 7.91
CA TYR A 136 13.70 -6.06 9.08
C TYR A 136 13.00 -6.58 10.35
N ASP A 137 13.49 -6.19 11.51
CA ASP A 137 12.93 -6.52 12.82
C ASP A 137 12.86 -5.29 13.74
N GLU A 138 12.44 -5.47 14.98
CA GLU A 138 12.28 -4.41 15.99
C GLU A 138 13.58 -3.68 16.36
N SER A 139 14.74 -4.31 16.10
CA SER A 139 16.04 -3.69 16.35
C SER A 139 16.54 -2.84 15.17
N THR A 140 15.89 -2.97 14.02
CA THR A 140 16.27 -2.26 12.80
C THR A 140 15.89 -0.79 12.94
N PRO A 141 16.84 0.14 12.77
CA PRO A 141 16.56 1.57 12.87
C PRO A 141 15.59 2.00 11.78
N ARG A 142 14.62 2.83 12.14
CA ARG A 142 13.61 3.34 11.23
C ARG A 142 13.32 4.81 11.50
N VAL A 143 13.09 5.59 10.45
CA VAL A 143 12.60 6.98 10.52
C VAL A 143 11.30 7.04 9.75
N LEU A 144 10.19 7.31 10.42
CA LEU A 144 8.89 7.39 9.79
C LEU A 144 8.84 8.53 8.76
N ALA A 145 8.31 8.24 7.60
CA ALA A 145 8.01 9.20 6.53
C ALA A 145 6.49 9.42 6.36
N THR A 146 5.68 8.66 7.08
CA THR A 146 4.25 8.89 7.21
C THR A 146 3.97 10.07 8.15
N PRO A 147 2.78 10.70 8.09
CA PRO A 147 2.29 11.53 9.18
C PRO A 147 2.35 10.80 10.52
N SER A 148 2.50 11.55 11.62
CA SER A 148 2.78 10.99 12.96
C SER A 148 1.68 10.08 13.52
N HIS A 149 0.46 10.18 13.02
CA HIS A 149 -0.70 9.46 13.54
C HIS A 149 -0.89 8.04 12.98
N TYR A 150 -0.19 7.65 11.92
CA TYR A 150 -0.22 6.27 11.43
C TYR A 150 1.15 5.78 10.97
N ALA A 151 1.32 4.47 10.97
CA ALA A 151 2.52 3.83 10.43
C ALA A 151 2.18 2.52 9.69
N PHE A 152 2.89 2.27 8.59
CA PHE A 152 2.83 0.97 7.94
C PHE A 152 3.77 -0.01 8.67
N VAL A 153 3.27 -1.20 8.98
CA VAL A 153 4.03 -2.28 9.60
C VAL A 153 4.08 -3.45 8.63
N LYS A 154 5.26 -3.71 8.09
CA LYS A 154 5.48 -4.84 7.19
C LYS A 154 5.52 -6.13 8.03
N ILE A 155 4.52 -7.00 7.87
CA ILE A 155 4.40 -8.26 8.62
C ILE A 155 5.00 -9.45 7.90
N ALA A 156 5.14 -9.37 6.57
CA ALA A 156 5.79 -10.38 5.73
C ALA A 156 6.36 -9.73 4.47
N GLU A 157 7.24 -10.44 3.76
CA GLU A 157 7.84 -10.02 2.50
C GLU A 157 7.82 -11.18 1.50
N GLY A 158 7.72 -10.85 0.20
CA GLY A 158 7.68 -11.83 -0.88
C GLY A 158 6.30 -12.46 -1.11
N CYS A 159 6.16 -13.24 -2.18
CA CYS A 159 4.90 -13.87 -2.56
C CYS A 159 5.14 -15.11 -3.43
N ASP A 160 4.43 -16.21 -3.16
CA ASP A 160 4.48 -17.44 -3.95
C ASP A 160 3.23 -17.64 -4.81
N ARG A 161 2.37 -16.61 -4.94
CA ARG A 161 1.16 -16.73 -5.77
C ARG A 161 1.50 -16.82 -7.24
N PRO A 162 0.87 -17.73 -7.99
CA PRO A 162 1.15 -17.94 -9.41
C PRO A 162 0.45 -16.95 -10.33
N CYS A 163 0.02 -15.78 -9.84
CA CYS A 163 -0.75 -14.79 -10.62
C CYS A 163 -0.03 -14.45 -11.94
N ALA A 164 -0.69 -14.71 -13.07
CA ALA A 164 -0.06 -14.68 -14.39
C ALA A 164 0.46 -13.28 -14.81
N PHE A 165 -0.08 -12.21 -14.22
CA PHE A 165 0.28 -10.81 -14.52
C PHE A 165 1.32 -10.22 -13.57
N CYS A 166 1.80 -10.97 -12.57
CA CYS A 166 2.52 -10.41 -11.44
C CYS A 166 4.00 -10.78 -11.45
N PHE A 167 4.86 -9.77 -11.36
CA PHE A 167 6.30 -9.93 -11.32
C PHE A 167 6.88 -9.93 -9.87
N ILE A 168 6.04 -9.84 -8.85
CA ILE A 168 6.46 -9.76 -7.44
C ILE A 168 7.35 -10.92 -7.00
N PRO A 169 7.05 -12.20 -7.32
CA PRO A 169 7.93 -13.32 -6.90
C PRO A 169 9.39 -13.15 -7.34
N GLN A 170 9.61 -12.59 -8.53
CA GLN A 170 10.94 -12.36 -9.05
C GLN A 170 11.64 -11.15 -8.37
N MET A 171 10.87 -10.10 -8.02
CA MET A 171 11.43 -8.87 -7.40
C MET A 171 11.62 -8.99 -5.88
N ARG A 172 10.72 -9.70 -5.18
CA ARG A 172 10.67 -9.72 -3.72
C ARG A 172 10.96 -11.10 -3.12
N GLY A 173 11.11 -12.12 -3.98
CA GLY A 173 11.40 -13.49 -3.59
C GLY A 173 10.22 -14.23 -2.96
N HIS A 174 10.52 -15.38 -2.34
CA HIS A 174 9.53 -16.22 -1.68
C HIS A 174 8.91 -15.54 -0.47
N PHE A 175 7.67 -15.96 -0.15
CA PHE A 175 6.94 -15.48 1.02
C PHE A 175 7.68 -15.85 2.32
N ARG A 176 7.86 -14.87 3.18
CA ARG A 176 8.48 -15.02 4.52
C ARG A 176 7.86 -14.07 5.52
N SER A 177 7.39 -14.63 6.63
CA SER A 177 6.75 -13.89 7.72
C SER A 177 7.80 -13.35 8.70
N ARG A 178 7.56 -12.14 9.21
CA ARG A 178 8.26 -11.61 10.38
C ARG A 178 7.86 -12.39 11.63
N ARG A 179 8.78 -12.48 12.60
CA ARG A 179 8.48 -13.09 13.89
C ARG A 179 7.40 -12.31 14.63
N PHE A 180 6.47 -13.04 15.22
CA PHE A 180 5.34 -12.48 15.94
C PHE A 180 5.76 -11.44 17.00
N GLY A 181 6.70 -11.82 17.90
CA GLY A 181 7.21 -10.92 18.93
C GLY A 181 7.88 -9.67 18.39
N SER A 182 8.53 -9.77 17.22
CA SER A 182 9.15 -8.63 16.55
C SER A 182 8.11 -7.57 16.15
N ILE A 183 6.96 -8.00 15.61
CA ILE A 183 5.89 -7.08 15.20
C ILE A 183 5.25 -6.42 16.42
N ILE A 184 5.03 -7.18 17.49
CA ILE A 184 4.46 -6.63 18.73
C ILE A 184 5.43 -5.62 19.38
N ALA A 185 6.72 -5.91 19.41
CA ALA A 185 7.72 -4.98 19.95
C ALA A 185 7.78 -3.68 19.14
N GLU A 186 7.76 -3.75 17.81
CA GLU A 186 7.68 -2.56 16.95
C GLU A 186 6.38 -1.77 17.20
N ALA A 187 5.26 -2.45 17.39
CA ALA A 187 3.98 -1.79 17.67
C ALA A 187 4.02 -0.98 18.98
N HIS A 188 4.67 -1.49 20.02
CA HIS A 188 4.89 -0.74 21.27
C HIS A 188 5.77 0.49 21.05
N GLN A 189 6.86 0.36 20.30
CA GLN A 189 7.75 1.48 19.97
C GLN A 189 6.99 2.58 19.21
N LEU A 190 6.20 2.20 18.19
CA LEU A 190 5.40 3.13 17.43
C LEU A 190 4.31 3.83 18.28
N ALA A 191 3.71 3.09 19.22
CA ALA A 191 2.74 3.67 20.16
C ALA A 191 3.40 4.69 21.09
N GLU A 192 4.63 4.44 21.59
CA GLU A 192 5.43 5.37 22.40
C GLU A 192 5.81 6.63 21.59
N GLU A 193 6.00 6.51 20.27
CA GLU A 193 6.22 7.64 19.35
C GLU A 193 4.94 8.43 19.02
N GLY A 194 3.75 7.97 19.50
CA GLY A 194 2.47 8.66 19.33
C GLY A 194 1.63 8.18 18.16
N VAL A 195 2.03 7.12 17.46
CA VAL A 195 1.24 6.51 16.37
C VAL A 195 -0.10 5.99 16.92
N LYS A 196 -1.18 6.27 16.22
CA LYS A 196 -2.55 5.87 16.57
C LYS A 196 -3.10 4.74 15.71
N GLU A 197 -2.69 4.65 14.45
CA GLU A 197 -3.11 3.59 13.54
C GLU A 197 -1.92 2.78 13.05
N LEU A 198 -1.97 1.44 13.24
CA LEU A 198 -1.05 0.49 12.63
C LEU A 198 -1.68 -0.10 11.37
N ILE A 199 -0.99 0.00 10.24
CA ILE A 199 -1.45 -0.54 8.96
C ILE A 199 -0.56 -1.70 8.57
N LEU A 200 -1.05 -2.93 8.76
CA LEU A 200 -0.32 -4.15 8.48
C LEU A 200 -0.26 -4.40 6.97
N VAL A 201 0.94 -4.53 6.45
CA VAL A 201 1.18 -4.70 5.01
C VAL A 201 2.11 -5.88 4.71
N ALA A 202 1.80 -6.59 3.64
CA ALA A 202 2.63 -7.60 2.98
C ALA A 202 2.23 -7.66 1.50
N GLN A 203 2.80 -8.53 0.70
CA GLN A 203 2.29 -8.84 -0.63
C GLN A 203 1.03 -9.72 -0.59
N ASP A 204 0.92 -10.54 0.46
CA ASP A 204 -0.28 -11.32 0.82
C ASP A 204 -0.34 -11.46 2.35
N SER A 205 -1.01 -10.53 3.01
CA SER A 205 -1.11 -10.49 4.47
C SER A 205 -1.90 -11.67 5.04
N SER A 206 -2.81 -12.25 4.25
CA SER A 206 -3.66 -13.37 4.68
C SER A 206 -2.90 -14.68 4.94
N ARG A 207 -1.65 -14.81 4.44
CA ARG A 207 -0.78 -15.97 4.67
C ARG A 207 0.17 -15.82 5.86
N TYR A 208 0.09 -14.70 6.58
CA TYR A 208 1.02 -14.44 7.69
C TYR A 208 1.10 -15.63 8.66
N GLY A 209 2.32 -16.10 8.92
CA GLY A 209 2.63 -17.20 9.81
C GLY A 209 2.51 -18.60 9.21
N GLU A 210 2.05 -18.75 7.97
CA GLU A 210 1.91 -20.04 7.30
C GLU A 210 3.27 -20.74 7.14
N ASP A 211 4.28 -20.00 6.70
CA ASP A 211 5.69 -20.47 6.57
C ASP A 211 6.35 -20.78 7.94
N LEU A 212 5.80 -20.25 9.03
CA LEU A 212 6.21 -20.53 10.40
C LEU A 212 5.42 -21.70 11.02
N GLY A 213 4.54 -22.37 10.25
CA GLY A 213 3.69 -23.47 10.73
C GLY A 213 2.64 -23.04 11.75
N LYS A 214 2.20 -21.78 11.72
CA LYS A 214 1.23 -21.23 12.67
C LYS A 214 -0.14 -21.06 12.01
N GLN A 215 -1.15 -21.77 12.53
CA GLN A 215 -2.53 -21.59 12.12
C GLN A 215 -3.10 -20.29 12.68
N ASP A 216 -3.96 -19.63 11.87
CA ASP A 216 -4.66 -18.39 12.23
C ASP A 216 -3.75 -17.30 12.82
N ALA A 217 -2.48 -17.27 12.37
CA ALA A 217 -1.47 -16.36 12.92
C ALA A 217 -1.85 -14.89 12.72
N LEU A 218 -2.47 -14.53 11.58
CA LEU A 218 -2.95 -13.16 11.33
C LEU A 218 -4.04 -12.77 12.33
N ALA A 219 -5.00 -13.65 12.61
CA ALA A 219 -6.06 -13.39 13.59
C ALA A 219 -5.47 -13.18 15.00
N ARG A 220 -4.53 -14.04 15.40
CA ARG A 220 -3.82 -13.89 16.69
C ARG A 220 -3.03 -12.58 16.75
N LEU A 221 -2.29 -12.25 15.68
CA LEU A 221 -1.52 -11.01 15.60
C LEU A 221 -2.42 -9.79 15.73
N LEU A 222 -3.53 -9.76 15.00
CA LEU A 222 -4.48 -8.66 15.04
C LEU A 222 -5.07 -8.46 16.44
N ARG A 223 -5.40 -9.57 17.14
CA ARG A 223 -5.89 -9.53 18.53
C ARG A 223 -4.84 -8.94 19.47
N GLU A 224 -3.62 -9.43 19.44
CA GLU A 224 -2.55 -8.93 20.32
C GLU A 224 -2.24 -7.45 20.06
N LEU A 225 -2.18 -7.02 18.78
CA LEU A 225 -1.97 -5.62 18.42
C LEU A 225 -3.11 -4.72 18.89
N SER A 226 -4.36 -5.24 18.94
CA SER A 226 -5.51 -4.50 19.47
C SER A 226 -5.39 -4.22 20.98
N HIS A 227 -4.52 -4.93 21.71
CA HIS A 227 -4.26 -4.71 23.13
C HIS A 227 -3.05 -3.78 23.41
N VAL A 228 -2.37 -3.29 22.38
CA VAL A 228 -1.28 -2.34 22.54
C VAL A 228 -1.85 -0.98 23.01
N ASP A 229 -1.36 -0.51 24.15
CA ASP A 229 -1.75 0.79 24.69
C ASP A 229 -1.25 1.92 23.77
N GLY A 230 -2.07 2.95 23.58
CA GLY A 230 -1.76 4.08 22.71
C GLY A 230 -2.17 3.89 21.24
N ILE A 231 -2.31 2.65 20.78
CA ILE A 231 -2.88 2.35 19.45
C ILE A 231 -4.41 2.37 19.53
N GLU A 232 -5.03 3.01 18.57
CA GLU A 232 -6.49 3.12 18.45
C GLU A 232 -7.04 2.25 17.32
N TRP A 233 -6.31 2.10 16.22
CA TRP A 233 -6.70 1.32 15.05
C TRP A 233 -5.62 0.38 14.57
N VAL A 234 -6.02 -0.84 14.19
CA VAL A 234 -5.17 -1.81 13.51
C VAL A 234 -5.88 -2.25 12.23
N ARG A 235 -5.28 -1.90 11.09
CA ARG A 235 -5.80 -2.18 9.74
C ARG A 235 -4.97 -3.26 9.07
N VAL A 236 -5.63 -4.17 8.33
CA VAL A 236 -4.96 -5.18 7.50
C VAL A 236 -5.21 -4.87 6.04
N MET A 237 -4.12 -4.73 5.27
CA MET A 237 -4.16 -4.51 3.83
C MET A 237 -3.66 -5.72 3.06
N TYR A 238 -4.02 -5.82 1.78
CA TYR A 238 -3.51 -6.83 0.84
C TYR A 238 -3.82 -8.27 1.23
N THR A 239 -5.09 -8.59 1.40
CA THR A 239 -5.56 -9.96 1.67
C THR A 239 -5.90 -10.70 0.37
N TYR A 240 -5.88 -12.03 0.40
CA TYR A 240 -6.18 -12.85 -0.76
C TYR A 240 -7.48 -13.67 -0.53
N PRO A 241 -8.41 -13.76 -1.50
CA PRO A 241 -9.77 -14.27 -1.31
C PRO A 241 -9.85 -15.67 -0.70
N THR A 242 -8.94 -16.58 -1.11
CA THR A 242 -8.97 -17.98 -0.66
C THR A 242 -8.42 -18.20 0.75
N HIS A 243 -7.87 -17.16 1.40
CA HIS A 243 -7.23 -17.25 2.72
C HIS A 243 -7.91 -16.38 3.79
N ILE A 244 -9.14 -15.95 3.53
CA ILE A 244 -9.96 -15.25 4.55
C ILE A 244 -10.54 -16.30 5.48
N SER A 245 -9.88 -16.52 6.63
CA SER A 245 -10.35 -17.50 7.64
C SER A 245 -11.47 -16.94 8.49
N ASP A 246 -12.28 -17.85 9.05
CA ASP A 246 -13.34 -17.47 9.99
C ASP A 246 -12.77 -16.84 11.26
N ALA A 247 -11.64 -17.35 11.75
CA ALA A 247 -10.94 -16.79 12.90
C ALA A 247 -10.52 -15.32 12.69
N PHE A 248 -10.06 -14.98 11.49
CA PHE A 248 -9.73 -13.59 11.14
C PHE A 248 -10.97 -12.69 11.13
N LEU A 249 -12.08 -13.16 10.56
CA LEU A 249 -13.34 -12.42 10.54
C LEU A 249 -13.91 -12.24 11.96
N ASP A 250 -13.79 -13.26 12.82
CA ASP A 250 -14.27 -13.18 14.20
C ASP A 250 -13.48 -12.12 15.01
N VAL A 251 -12.17 -12.00 14.77
CA VAL A 251 -11.37 -10.93 15.40
C VAL A 251 -11.77 -9.55 14.88
N LEU A 252 -11.97 -9.38 13.56
CA LEU A 252 -12.47 -8.12 12.99
C LEU A 252 -13.85 -7.73 13.54
N ALA A 253 -14.68 -8.71 13.90
CA ALA A 253 -15.99 -8.45 14.47
C ALA A 253 -15.94 -8.11 15.96
N ALA A 254 -15.03 -8.73 16.72
CA ALA A 254 -14.99 -8.69 18.17
C ALA A 254 -14.08 -7.60 18.75
N GLU A 255 -12.95 -7.33 18.11
CA GLU A 255 -11.95 -6.39 18.64
C GLU A 255 -12.26 -4.95 18.20
N PRO A 256 -12.52 -4.03 19.15
CA PRO A 256 -12.89 -2.65 18.79
C PRO A 256 -11.82 -1.85 18.05
N LYS A 257 -10.53 -2.20 18.24
CA LYS A 257 -9.42 -1.53 17.57
C LYS A 257 -9.06 -2.18 16.23
N ALA A 258 -9.55 -3.40 15.94
CA ALA A 258 -9.43 -4.02 14.62
C ALA A 258 -10.46 -3.37 13.68
N VAL A 259 -10.01 -2.49 12.81
CA VAL A 259 -10.91 -1.71 11.95
C VAL A 259 -11.71 -2.61 11.01
N LYS A 260 -13.00 -2.33 10.88
CA LYS A 260 -13.90 -3.08 9.99
C LYS A 260 -13.68 -2.72 8.54
N TYR A 261 -12.54 -3.12 8.04
CA TYR A 261 -12.07 -2.84 6.68
C TYR A 261 -11.36 -4.07 6.11
N LEU A 262 -11.74 -4.50 4.92
CA LEU A 262 -11.14 -5.62 4.21
C LEU A 262 -10.67 -5.17 2.83
N ASP A 263 -9.35 -5.07 2.64
CA ASP A 263 -8.74 -4.86 1.33
C ASP A 263 -8.40 -6.21 0.70
N MET A 264 -9.15 -6.57 -0.34
CA MET A 264 -9.09 -7.89 -0.97
C MET A 264 -9.16 -7.76 -2.49
N PRO A 265 -8.03 -7.62 -3.20
CA PRO A 265 -7.99 -7.54 -4.65
C PRO A 265 -8.52 -8.82 -5.31
N LEU A 266 -9.69 -8.77 -5.93
CA LEU A 266 -10.33 -9.90 -6.63
C LEU A 266 -9.83 -10.04 -8.05
N GLN A 267 -9.43 -8.96 -8.68
CA GLN A 267 -8.85 -8.80 -10.02
C GLN A 267 -9.86 -8.95 -11.16
N HIS A 268 -10.79 -9.91 -11.09
CA HIS A 268 -11.92 -10.11 -12.01
C HIS A 268 -13.04 -10.90 -11.36
N ALA A 269 -14.20 -11.06 -12.03
CA ALA A 269 -15.30 -11.91 -11.59
C ALA A 269 -15.53 -13.10 -12.53
N SER A 270 -15.25 -12.94 -13.84
CA SER A 270 -15.43 -14.02 -14.82
C SER A 270 -14.47 -15.18 -14.56
N GLN A 271 -15.01 -16.40 -14.58
CA GLN A 271 -14.23 -17.63 -14.41
C GLN A 271 -13.18 -17.79 -15.52
N ASN A 272 -13.49 -17.38 -16.75
CA ASN A 272 -12.58 -17.43 -17.87
C ASN A 272 -11.32 -16.59 -17.58
N VAL A 273 -11.50 -15.31 -17.25
CA VAL A 273 -10.39 -14.39 -16.98
C VAL A 273 -9.62 -14.78 -15.71
N LEU A 274 -10.31 -15.18 -14.64
CA LEU A 274 -9.66 -15.64 -13.41
C LEU A 274 -8.78 -16.88 -13.65
N LYS A 275 -9.22 -17.80 -14.50
CA LYS A 275 -8.41 -18.97 -14.91
C LYS A 275 -7.17 -18.54 -15.70
N LEU A 276 -7.30 -17.62 -16.66
CA LEU A 276 -6.17 -17.07 -17.41
C LEU A 276 -5.19 -16.31 -16.51
N MET A 277 -5.69 -15.60 -15.51
CA MET A 277 -4.90 -14.94 -14.46
C MET A 277 -4.22 -15.91 -13.48
N LYS A 278 -4.46 -17.21 -13.59
CA LYS A 278 -4.06 -18.25 -12.61
C LYS A 278 -4.55 -17.93 -11.19
N ARG A 279 -5.77 -17.41 -11.11
CA ARG A 279 -6.49 -17.18 -9.84
C ARG A 279 -7.68 -18.13 -9.77
N GLY A 280 -7.95 -18.63 -8.58
CA GLY A 280 -9.10 -19.53 -8.38
C GLY A 280 -10.42 -18.77 -8.22
N GLY A 281 -11.53 -19.51 -8.39
CA GLY A 281 -12.87 -19.01 -8.15
C GLY A 281 -13.64 -18.63 -9.42
N ASN A 282 -14.85 -18.19 -9.19
CA ASN A 282 -15.80 -17.69 -10.18
C ASN A 282 -16.72 -16.68 -9.48
N ARG A 283 -17.58 -16.02 -10.23
CA ARG A 283 -18.52 -15.03 -9.70
C ARG A 283 -19.30 -15.55 -8.48
N GLN A 284 -19.89 -16.72 -8.56
CA GLN A 284 -20.70 -17.28 -7.47
C GLN A 284 -19.90 -17.48 -6.18
N SER A 285 -18.69 -18.02 -6.28
CA SER A 285 -17.82 -18.22 -5.11
C SER A 285 -17.36 -16.90 -4.49
N LEU A 286 -17.16 -15.86 -5.31
CA LEU A 286 -16.81 -14.52 -4.83
C LEU A 286 -18.01 -13.85 -4.15
N GLU A 287 -19.21 -13.95 -4.70
CA GLU A 287 -20.44 -13.44 -4.08
C GLU A 287 -20.66 -14.11 -2.71
N GLN A 288 -20.53 -15.45 -2.64
CA GLN A 288 -20.64 -16.20 -1.36
C GLN A 288 -19.59 -15.77 -0.34
N LEU A 289 -18.34 -15.50 -0.78
CA LEU A 289 -17.29 -14.99 0.09
C LEU A 289 -17.67 -13.61 0.67
N ILE A 290 -18.12 -12.68 -0.16
CA ILE A 290 -18.50 -11.32 0.30
C ILE A 290 -19.73 -11.40 1.24
N GLU A 291 -20.71 -12.22 0.93
CA GLU A 291 -21.86 -12.44 1.82
C GLU A 291 -21.42 -13.00 3.18
N ARG A 292 -20.51 -13.99 3.20
CA ARG A 292 -19.93 -14.53 4.42
C ARG A 292 -19.21 -13.44 5.24
N VAL A 293 -18.40 -12.62 4.57
CA VAL A 293 -17.67 -11.51 5.21
C VAL A 293 -18.65 -10.52 5.85
N ARG A 294 -19.65 -10.05 5.11
CA ARG A 294 -20.63 -9.06 5.60
C ARG A 294 -21.51 -9.61 6.72
N ARG A 295 -21.85 -10.90 6.66
CA ARG A 295 -22.64 -11.56 7.71
C ARG A 295 -21.85 -11.71 9.01
N ARG A 296 -20.55 -12.05 8.93
CA ARG A 296 -19.71 -12.22 10.13
C ARG A 296 -19.25 -10.89 10.72
N VAL A 297 -19.02 -9.90 9.89
CA VAL A 297 -18.53 -8.57 10.32
C VAL A 297 -19.52 -7.50 9.85
N PRO A 298 -20.63 -7.28 10.57
CA PRO A 298 -21.61 -6.26 10.20
C PRO A 298 -20.96 -4.86 10.13
N GLY A 299 -21.25 -4.14 9.05
CA GLY A 299 -20.69 -2.80 8.81
C GLY A 299 -19.29 -2.76 8.21
N ILE A 300 -18.70 -3.91 7.86
CA ILE A 300 -17.38 -3.95 7.23
C ILE A 300 -17.38 -3.26 5.86
N ALA A 301 -16.40 -2.40 5.64
CA ALA A 301 -16.11 -1.87 4.32
C ALA A 301 -15.25 -2.87 3.53
N VAL A 302 -15.69 -3.21 2.33
CA VAL A 302 -14.96 -4.10 1.43
C VAL A 302 -14.37 -3.28 0.29
N ARG A 303 -13.03 -3.24 0.24
CA ARG A 303 -12.25 -2.68 -0.85
C ARG A 303 -11.75 -3.79 -1.76
N THR A 304 -11.82 -3.56 -3.06
CA THR A 304 -11.29 -4.49 -4.05
C THR A 304 -10.62 -3.77 -5.20
N THR A 305 -9.89 -4.53 -6.00
CA THR A 305 -9.23 -4.06 -7.22
C THR A 305 -9.56 -5.00 -8.37
N PHE A 306 -9.81 -4.44 -9.56
CA PHE A 306 -10.02 -5.18 -10.79
C PHE A 306 -9.02 -4.76 -11.87
N ILE A 307 -8.73 -5.70 -12.78
CA ILE A 307 -7.92 -5.47 -13.97
C ILE A 307 -8.84 -5.60 -15.19
N SER A 308 -8.86 -4.58 -16.03
CA SER A 308 -9.62 -4.52 -17.26
C SER A 308 -8.69 -4.68 -18.47
N GLY A 309 -9.13 -5.39 -19.50
CA GLY A 309 -8.35 -5.61 -20.70
C GLY A 309 -7.26 -6.65 -20.55
N PHE A 310 -7.45 -7.63 -19.67
CA PHE A 310 -6.55 -8.78 -19.56
C PHE A 310 -6.60 -9.61 -20.86
N PRO A 311 -5.48 -10.19 -21.34
CA PRO A 311 -5.48 -11.03 -22.54
C PRO A 311 -6.54 -12.12 -22.49
N GLY A 312 -7.36 -12.21 -23.53
CA GLY A 312 -8.49 -13.15 -23.62
C GLY A 312 -9.79 -12.71 -22.92
N GLU A 313 -9.86 -11.49 -22.37
CA GLU A 313 -11.09 -10.91 -21.81
C GLU A 313 -12.08 -10.57 -22.93
N THR A 314 -13.22 -11.25 -23.00
CA THR A 314 -14.30 -11.01 -23.97
C THR A 314 -15.22 -9.85 -23.53
N GLU A 315 -16.19 -9.47 -24.37
CA GLU A 315 -17.22 -8.51 -23.95
C GLU A 315 -18.17 -9.12 -22.91
N ASP A 316 -18.50 -10.42 -23.03
CA ASP A 316 -19.31 -11.14 -22.04
C ASP A 316 -18.61 -11.19 -20.66
N ASP A 317 -17.30 -11.40 -20.63
CA ASP A 317 -16.49 -11.35 -19.37
C ASP A 317 -16.55 -9.97 -18.73
N PHE A 318 -16.47 -8.91 -19.53
CA PHE A 318 -16.59 -7.53 -19.07
C PHE A 318 -18.00 -7.23 -18.54
N GLU A 319 -19.06 -7.67 -19.22
CA GLU A 319 -20.44 -7.50 -18.79
C GLU A 319 -20.71 -8.27 -17.48
N GLU A 320 -20.14 -9.47 -17.34
CA GLU A 320 -20.19 -10.23 -16.09
C GLU A 320 -19.55 -9.47 -14.93
N LEU A 321 -18.36 -8.87 -15.14
CA LEU A 321 -17.69 -8.03 -14.13
C LEU A 321 -18.52 -6.78 -13.79
N MET A 322 -19.08 -6.11 -14.79
CA MET A 322 -19.96 -4.95 -14.58
C MET A 322 -21.19 -5.33 -13.75
N SER A 323 -21.82 -6.45 -14.09
CA SER A 323 -22.97 -6.97 -13.34
C SER A 323 -22.61 -7.38 -11.91
N PHE A 324 -21.42 -7.96 -11.71
CA PHE A 324 -20.89 -8.30 -10.39
C PHE A 324 -20.68 -7.07 -9.50
N ILE A 325 -20.08 -6.00 -10.01
CA ILE A 325 -19.92 -4.73 -9.26
C ILE A 325 -21.28 -4.18 -8.85
N LYS A 326 -22.27 -4.19 -9.76
CA LYS A 326 -23.63 -3.72 -9.46
C LYS A 326 -24.34 -4.55 -8.42
N SER A 327 -24.17 -5.87 -8.43
CA SER A 327 -24.86 -6.77 -7.48
C SER A 327 -24.21 -6.74 -6.09
N VAL A 328 -22.89 -6.69 -6.02
CA VAL A 328 -22.15 -6.73 -4.75
C VAL A 328 -22.09 -5.38 -4.06
N GLU A 329 -22.06 -4.28 -4.83
CA GLU A 329 -21.98 -2.92 -4.29
C GLU A 329 -20.83 -2.76 -3.29
N PHE A 330 -19.61 -2.90 -3.78
CA PHE A 330 -18.41 -2.68 -2.97
C PHE A 330 -18.36 -1.27 -2.39
N ASP A 331 -17.68 -1.11 -1.26
CA ASP A 331 -17.50 0.19 -0.64
C ASP A 331 -16.41 0.99 -1.38
N ARG A 332 -15.35 0.32 -1.78
CA ARG A 332 -14.25 0.92 -2.55
C ARG A 332 -13.82 -0.02 -3.68
N VAL A 333 -13.60 0.53 -4.87
CA VAL A 333 -13.09 -0.21 -6.03
C VAL A 333 -12.03 0.61 -6.74
N GLY A 334 -10.88 0.00 -6.97
CA GLY A 334 -9.90 0.48 -7.94
C GLY A 334 -9.96 -0.37 -9.21
N VAL A 335 -9.93 0.24 -10.39
CA VAL A 335 -9.84 -0.47 -11.67
C VAL A 335 -8.61 0.00 -12.42
N PHE A 336 -7.74 -0.94 -12.77
CA PHE A 336 -6.54 -0.70 -13.57
C PHE A 336 -6.69 -1.34 -14.95
N THR A 337 -6.07 -0.73 -15.95
CA THR A 337 -5.87 -1.44 -17.23
C THR A 337 -4.75 -2.46 -17.07
N TYR A 338 -4.86 -3.58 -17.75
CA TYR A 338 -3.78 -4.56 -17.80
C TYR A 338 -2.48 -3.91 -18.31
N SER A 339 -1.39 -4.15 -17.62
CA SER A 339 -0.03 -3.77 -18.01
C SER A 339 0.69 -5.02 -18.51
N ASP A 340 1.24 -4.95 -19.71
CA ASP A 340 1.90 -6.09 -20.37
C ASP A 340 3.35 -6.18 -19.89
N GLU A 341 3.58 -6.94 -18.83
CA GLU A 341 4.84 -7.00 -18.12
C GLU A 341 5.72 -8.14 -18.59
N GLU A 342 6.83 -7.81 -19.24
CA GLU A 342 7.83 -8.78 -19.69
C GLU A 342 8.28 -9.72 -18.55
N GLY A 343 8.45 -11.01 -18.88
CA GLY A 343 8.82 -12.05 -17.91
C GLY A 343 7.67 -12.55 -17.03
N THR A 344 6.43 -12.09 -17.26
CA THR A 344 5.23 -12.68 -16.64
C THR A 344 4.56 -13.69 -17.59
N PRO A 345 3.87 -14.72 -17.05
CA PRO A 345 3.16 -15.67 -17.93
C PRO A 345 2.07 -15.01 -18.80
N ALA A 346 1.49 -13.89 -18.37
CA ALA A 346 0.48 -13.19 -19.15
C ALA A 346 1.08 -12.43 -20.34
N PHE A 347 2.37 -12.10 -20.29
CA PHE A 347 3.08 -11.48 -21.42
C PHE A 347 3.07 -12.36 -22.67
N ASP A 348 3.12 -13.68 -22.50
CA ASP A 348 3.15 -14.64 -23.60
C ASP A 348 1.76 -15.00 -24.18
N LEU A 349 0.68 -14.46 -23.59
CA LEU A 349 -0.67 -14.70 -24.11
C LEU A 349 -0.93 -13.91 -25.40
N SER A 350 -1.55 -14.58 -26.39
CA SER A 350 -1.75 -14.02 -27.75
C SER A 350 -2.89 -13.01 -27.84
N ASP A 351 -3.98 -13.24 -27.10
CA ASP A 351 -5.24 -12.51 -27.28
C ASP A 351 -5.23 -11.16 -26.53
N LYS A 352 -4.24 -10.31 -26.84
CA LYS A 352 -4.06 -8.99 -26.23
C LYS A 352 -5.21 -8.05 -26.57
N ILE A 353 -5.74 -7.39 -25.55
CA ILE A 353 -6.81 -6.40 -25.71
C ILE A 353 -6.19 -5.04 -26.03
N GLN A 354 -6.74 -4.36 -27.03
CA GLN A 354 -6.29 -3.00 -27.37
C GLN A 354 -6.45 -2.07 -26.19
N HIS A 355 -5.44 -1.24 -25.93
CA HIS A 355 -5.41 -0.28 -24.82
C HIS A 355 -6.66 0.62 -24.77
N ARG A 356 -7.16 1.05 -25.94
CA ARG A 356 -8.41 1.85 -26.03
C ARG A 356 -9.62 1.11 -25.47
N THR A 357 -9.72 -0.20 -25.74
CA THR A 357 -10.82 -1.05 -25.23
C THR A 357 -10.68 -1.23 -23.72
N ALA A 358 -9.49 -1.56 -23.23
CA ALA A 358 -9.21 -1.69 -21.80
C ALA A 358 -9.54 -0.39 -21.04
N THR A 359 -9.13 0.76 -21.56
CA THR A 359 -9.42 2.07 -20.96
C THR A 359 -10.93 2.38 -20.98
N ARG A 360 -11.64 2.07 -22.08
CA ARG A 360 -13.11 2.23 -22.16
C ARG A 360 -13.81 1.41 -21.07
N ARG A 361 -13.43 0.14 -20.93
CA ARG A 361 -13.97 -0.79 -19.93
C ARG A 361 -13.67 -0.30 -18.52
N ARG A 362 -12.42 0.06 -18.22
CA ARG A 362 -12.01 0.64 -16.94
C ARG A 362 -12.89 1.84 -16.56
N ASN A 363 -13.04 2.80 -17.49
CA ASN A 363 -13.79 4.02 -17.22
C ASN A 363 -15.29 3.73 -16.98
N ALA A 364 -15.87 2.74 -17.67
CA ALA A 364 -17.24 2.31 -17.45
C ALA A 364 -17.44 1.68 -16.06
N LEU A 365 -16.52 0.83 -15.62
CA LEU A 365 -16.55 0.22 -14.27
C LEU A 365 -16.39 1.28 -13.19
N MET A 366 -15.43 2.21 -13.34
CA MET A 366 -15.22 3.31 -12.38
C MET A 366 -16.43 4.25 -12.30
N LYS A 367 -17.05 4.55 -13.44
CA LYS A 367 -18.28 5.36 -13.48
C LYS A 367 -19.44 4.68 -12.74
N GLU A 368 -19.57 3.36 -12.83
CA GLU A 368 -20.59 2.62 -12.08
C GLU A 368 -20.29 2.60 -10.59
N GLN A 369 -19.03 2.35 -10.22
CA GLN A 369 -18.63 2.40 -8.82
C GLN A 369 -18.82 3.79 -8.19
N ALA A 370 -18.54 4.86 -8.91
CA ALA A 370 -18.77 6.21 -8.42
C ALA A 370 -20.24 6.47 -8.04
N LYS A 371 -21.20 5.93 -8.82
CA LYS A 371 -22.63 5.99 -8.46
C LYS A 371 -22.96 5.22 -7.18
N ILE A 372 -22.37 4.02 -7.02
CA ILE A 372 -22.54 3.18 -5.83
C ILE A 372 -21.97 3.89 -4.61
N SER A 373 -20.74 4.37 -4.69
CA SER A 373 -20.08 5.13 -3.62
C SER A 373 -20.88 6.37 -3.21
N ARG A 374 -21.31 7.17 -4.18
CA ARG A 374 -22.12 8.37 -3.91
C ARG A 374 -23.43 8.05 -3.19
N ARG A 375 -24.11 6.97 -3.60
CA ARG A 375 -25.35 6.53 -2.93
C ARG A 375 -25.09 6.12 -1.48
N LYS A 376 -24.05 5.31 -1.23
CA LYS A 376 -23.65 4.87 0.10
C LYS A 376 -23.23 6.04 0.99
N ASN A 377 -22.43 6.97 0.46
CA ASN A 377 -22.01 8.16 1.20
C ASN A 377 -23.19 9.07 1.53
N LYS A 378 -24.12 9.29 0.59
CA LYS A 378 -25.35 10.05 0.85
C LYS A 378 -26.24 9.43 1.94
N ALA A 379 -26.28 8.10 2.03
CA ALA A 379 -27.05 7.41 3.07
C ALA A 379 -26.50 7.65 4.48
N ARG A 380 -25.24 8.11 4.60
CA ARG A 380 -24.62 8.46 5.89
C ARG A 380 -24.93 9.86 6.39
N VAL A 381 -25.61 10.69 5.59
CA VAL A 381 -25.99 12.05 6.01
C VAL A 381 -26.90 11.97 7.24
N GLY A 382 -26.48 12.65 8.30
CA GLY A 382 -27.11 12.63 9.62
C GLY A 382 -26.48 11.69 10.63
N ASP A 383 -25.62 10.72 10.17
CA ASP A 383 -24.86 9.85 11.07
C ASP A 383 -23.82 10.67 11.85
N VAL A 384 -23.55 10.23 13.08
CA VAL A 384 -22.36 10.63 13.85
C VAL A 384 -21.34 9.51 13.74
N VAL A 385 -20.19 9.82 13.19
CA VAL A 385 -19.12 8.84 12.92
C VAL A 385 -17.84 9.19 13.69
N ARG A 386 -17.10 8.16 14.08
CA ARG A 386 -15.79 8.33 14.71
C ARG A 386 -14.74 8.54 13.64
N VAL A 387 -13.97 9.63 13.75
CA VAL A 387 -12.99 10.09 12.76
C VAL A 387 -11.63 10.27 13.43
N LEU A 388 -10.59 9.70 12.86
CA LEU A 388 -9.21 10.00 13.21
C LEU A 388 -8.85 11.34 12.55
N PHE A 389 -8.61 12.36 13.36
CA PHE A 389 -8.31 13.73 12.91
C PHE A 389 -6.88 13.79 12.35
N GLU A 390 -6.72 14.29 11.14
CA GLU A 390 -5.43 14.31 10.42
C GLU A 390 -4.85 15.71 10.23
N GLY A 391 -5.57 16.76 10.65
CA GLY A 391 -5.13 18.14 10.55
C GLY A 391 -5.80 18.91 9.43
N GLU A 392 -5.09 19.91 8.90
CA GLU A 392 -5.56 20.75 7.79
C GLU A 392 -5.72 19.93 6.51
N SER A 393 -6.76 20.24 5.74
CA SER A 393 -7.01 19.58 4.45
C SER A 393 -6.11 20.16 3.36
N ASN A 394 -5.60 19.27 2.49
CA ASN A 394 -4.88 19.69 1.30
C ASN A 394 -5.77 20.41 0.25
N GLU A 395 -7.10 20.33 0.39
CA GLU A 395 -8.04 20.98 -0.55
C GLU A 395 -8.27 22.46 -0.23
N SER A 396 -8.19 22.84 1.05
CA SER A 396 -8.44 24.23 1.47
C SER A 396 -7.93 24.48 2.89
N GLU A 397 -7.30 25.63 3.12
CA GLU A 397 -6.88 26.10 4.47
C GLU A 397 -8.07 26.35 5.41
N LEU A 398 -9.31 26.35 4.90
CA LEU A 398 -10.54 26.53 5.68
C LEU A 398 -11.15 25.22 6.14
N LEU A 399 -10.57 24.10 5.77
CA LEU A 399 -11.08 22.76 6.07
C LEU A 399 -10.04 21.96 6.84
N TRP A 400 -10.51 21.14 7.75
CA TRP A 400 -9.73 20.03 8.31
C TRP A 400 -10.15 18.74 7.66
N GLN A 401 -9.34 17.72 7.83
CA GLN A 401 -9.65 16.38 7.34
C GLN A 401 -9.38 15.32 8.39
N GLY A 402 -9.99 14.17 8.18
CA GLY A 402 -9.75 12.97 8.94
C GLY A 402 -10.33 11.75 8.22
N ARG A 403 -10.20 10.58 8.82
CA ARG A 403 -10.69 9.32 8.24
C ARG A 403 -11.52 8.54 9.23
N MET A 404 -12.54 7.86 8.71
CA MET A 404 -13.23 6.80 9.45
C MET A 404 -12.40 5.51 9.41
N GLU A 405 -12.70 4.57 10.31
CA GLU A 405 -12.14 3.22 10.27
C GLU A 405 -12.33 2.50 8.91
N THR A 406 -13.36 2.91 8.15
CA THR A 406 -13.69 2.36 6.83
C THR A 406 -12.98 3.05 5.66
N GLN A 407 -11.97 3.88 5.95
CA GLN A 407 -11.17 4.61 4.96
C GLN A 407 -9.67 4.41 5.23
N ALA A 408 -8.95 3.86 4.28
CA ALA A 408 -7.49 3.73 4.35
C ALA A 408 -6.82 5.03 3.84
N PRO A 409 -5.65 5.44 4.40
CA PRO A 409 -4.96 6.64 3.98
C PRO A 409 -4.55 6.58 2.52
N ASP A 410 -4.54 7.71 1.85
CA ASP A 410 -4.06 7.97 0.49
C ASP A 410 -4.82 7.27 -0.66
N ILE A 411 -5.58 6.23 -0.38
CA ILE A 411 -6.24 5.41 -1.42
C ILE A 411 -7.76 5.45 -1.39
N ASP A 412 -8.35 5.85 -0.28
CA ASP A 412 -9.79 6.05 -0.12
C ASP A 412 -10.08 7.54 0.09
N GLY A 413 -11.35 7.93 0.02
CA GLY A 413 -11.75 9.29 0.35
C GLY A 413 -11.60 9.60 1.84
N CYS A 414 -11.81 10.85 2.21
CA CYS A 414 -11.70 11.37 3.59
C CYS A 414 -13.03 11.94 4.10
N VAL A 415 -12.99 12.39 5.34
CA VAL A 415 -14.02 13.22 5.94
C VAL A 415 -13.49 14.63 6.03
N LEU A 416 -14.04 15.55 5.24
CA LEU A 416 -13.75 16.97 5.33
C LEU A 416 -14.57 17.58 6.46
N ILE A 417 -13.91 18.30 7.35
CA ILE A 417 -14.51 18.90 8.54
C ILE A 417 -14.55 20.41 8.33
N ASN A 418 -15.75 20.96 8.22
CA ASN A 418 -15.98 22.36 7.90
C ASN A 418 -16.32 23.24 9.09
N ASP A 419 -16.54 22.64 10.27
CA ASP A 419 -16.81 23.39 11.49
C ASP A 419 -16.34 22.62 12.73
N VAL A 420 -15.72 23.35 13.65
CA VAL A 420 -15.25 22.87 14.96
C VAL A 420 -15.87 23.76 16.03
N PRO A 421 -16.60 23.19 16.99
CA PRO A 421 -17.22 23.99 18.04
C PRO A 421 -16.22 24.83 18.83
N GLU A 422 -16.63 26.04 19.25
CA GLU A 422 -15.81 26.94 20.04
C GLU A 422 -15.28 26.24 21.32
N GLY A 423 -13.98 26.34 21.56
CA GLY A 423 -13.31 25.72 22.71
C GLY A 423 -12.82 24.27 22.46
N ILE A 424 -13.09 23.67 21.31
CA ILE A 424 -12.52 22.36 20.90
C ILE A 424 -11.34 22.62 19.97
N VAL A 425 -10.17 22.09 20.32
CA VAL A 425 -8.94 22.15 19.48
C VAL A 425 -8.42 20.73 19.35
N PRO A 426 -8.87 19.95 18.35
CA PRO A 426 -8.39 18.58 18.18
C PRO A 426 -6.92 18.57 17.75
N ALA A 427 -6.15 17.67 18.33
CA ALA A 427 -4.79 17.40 17.89
C ALA A 427 -4.78 16.33 16.79
N VAL A 428 -3.78 16.37 15.91
CA VAL A 428 -3.56 15.32 14.92
C VAL A 428 -3.40 13.97 15.63
N GLY A 429 -4.19 12.97 15.23
CA GLY A 429 -4.24 11.67 15.87
C GLY A 429 -5.37 11.51 16.90
N ASP A 430 -6.12 12.56 17.22
CA ASP A 430 -7.30 12.45 18.07
C ASP A 430 -8.45 11.75 17.35
N LEU A 431 -9.23 10.99 18.10
CA LEU A 431 -10.49 10.42 17.62
C LEU A 431 -11.64 11.35 18.01
N VAL A 432 -12.27 11.98 17.02
CA VAL A 432 -13.37 12.92 17.17
C VAL A 432 -14.67 12.38 16.60
N ASN A 433 -15.79 12.79 17.17
CA ASN A 433 -17.11 12.48 16.63
C ASN A 433 -17.52 13.57 15.63
N VAL A 434 -17.80 13.16 14.39
CA VAL A 434 -18.21 14.07 13.30
C VAL A 434 -19.63 13.72 12.86
N LYS A 435 -20.50 14.71 12.83
CA LYS A 435 -21.84 14.59 12.24
C LYS A 435 -21.75 14.88 10.76
N ILE A 436 -22.09 13.88 9.94
CA ILE A 436 -22.03 13.97 8.48
C ILE A 436 -23.19 14.86 7.98
N THR A 437 -22.88 15.86 7.17
CA THR A 437 -23.85 16.78 6.55
C THR A 437 -24.00 16.56 5.05
N GLU A 438 -22.93 16.08 4.38
CA GLU A 438 -22.96 15.81 2.94
C GLU A 438 -22.20 14.54 2.59
N GLY A 439 -22.63 13.84 1.51
CA GLY A 439 -21.96 12.67 0.96
C GLY A 439 -21.72 12.83 -0.54
N HIS A 440 -20.45 12.76 -0.94
CA HIS A 440 -19.98 12.85 -2.32
C HIS A 440 -19.56 11.50 -2.88
N GLU A 441 -18.91 11.46 -4.05
CA GLU A 441 -18.50 10.20 -4.69
C GLU A 441 -17.44 9.47 -3.87
N TYR A 442 -16.50 10.20 -3.26
CA TYR A 442 -15.41 9.64 -2.48
C TYR A 442 -15.41 10.14 -1.05
N ASP A 443 -15.71 11.42 -0.85
CA ASP A 443 -15.57 12.12 0.42
C ASP A 443 -16.90 12.36 1.10
N LEU A 444 -16.81 12.58 2.41
CA LEU A 444 -17.91 13.03 3.27
C LEU A 444 -17.56 14.42 3.79
N ILE A 445 -18.61 15.23 4.05
CA ILE A 445 -18.44 16.52 4.74
C ILE A 445 -19.22 16.47 6.03
N GLY A 446 -18.68 17.08 7.08
CA GLY A 446 -19.33 17.15 8.37
C GLY A 446 -18.71 18.18 9.30
N HIS A 447 -19.23 18.26 10.52
CA HIS A 447 -18.71 19.09 11.59
C HIS A 447 -18.48 18.27 12.85
N ILE A 448 -17.53 18.68 13.69
CA ILE A 448 -17.30 18.04 14.98
C ILE A 448 -18.54 18.22 15.85
N SER A 449 -19.02 17.12 16.42
CA SER A 449 -20.17 17.13 17.34
C SER A 449 -19.70 17.50 18.75
N SER A 450 -20.37 18.46 19.37
CA SER A 450 -20.10 18.86 20.76
C SER A 450 -20.55 17.81 21.80
N HIS A 451 -21.20 16.73 21.36
CA HIS A 451 -21.70 15.66 22.22
C HIS A 451 -20.99 14.34 21.86
N GLY A 452 -20.04 13.93 22.67
CA GLY A 452 -19.32 12.65 22.60
C GLY A 452 -19.35 11.93 23.91
#